data_87ccf22dbfe470c4fd97689c3e382162
#
_entry.id   87ccf22dbfe470c4fd97689c3e382162
#
_cell.length_a   1.000
_cell.length_b   1.000
_cell.length_c   1.000
_cell.angle_alpha   90.00
_cell.angle_beta   90.00
_cell.angle_gamma   90.00
#
_symmetry.space_group_name_H-M   'P 1'
#
loop_
_entity.id
_entity.type
_entity.pdbx_description
1 polymer ?
#
loop_
_entity_poly.entity_id
_entity_poly.type
_entity_poly.pdbx_seq_one_letter_code
_entity_poly.pdbx_strand_id
1 'polypeptide(L)'
;MNTNDTPILDRLLRHDRDTTLELIEIATRLETRALERDFEIGPGSVRRTLDHIVRAMECWTDLMLAKPQRERLSLDAPLADLAARLHAVGDELLALGKKLATEGRLDHCFVDTLDDPPKEKTFGGALVHVATHGMHHRAQVLFMLRQLGVEGLPEGDALGWERRQR
;
A
#
# COMPACT_ATOMS: atom_id res chain seq x y z
N MET A 1 18.06 -24.42 11.56
CA MET A 1 16.95 -23.52 11.22
C MET A 1 16.72 -23.64 9.73
N ASN A 2 15.51 -24.00 9.30
CA ASN A 2 15.18 -24.15 7.87
C ASN A 2 15.24 -22.78 7.21
N THR A 3 16.21 -22.54 6.35
CA THR A 3 16.49 -21.23 5.71
C THR A 3 15.49 -20.87 4.60
N ASN A 4 14.42 -21.67 4.43
CA ASN A 4 13.43 -21.52 3.35
C ASN A 4 12.10 -20.88 3.79
N ASP A 5 11.92 -20.54 5.07
CA ASP A 5 10.68 -19.91 5.52
C ASP A 5 10.69 -18.41 5.21
N THR A 6 9.71 -17.98 4.43
CA THR A 6 9.50 -16.55 4.19
C THR A 6 9.06 -15.87 5.50
N PRO A 7 9.77 -14.84 5.99
CA PRO A 7 9.39 -14.13 7.21
C PRO A 7 7.96 -13.55 7.14
N ILE A 8 7.28 -13.50 8.28
CA ILE A 8 5.90 -12.95 8.35
C ILE A 8 5.84 -11.51 7.85
N LEU A 9 6.83 -10.69 8.18
CA LEU A 9 6.92 -9.31 7.70
C LEU A 9 6.98 -9.25 6.16
N ASP A 10 7.79 -10.10 5.54
CA ASP A 10 7.90 -10.18 4.08
C ASP A 10 6.57 -10.59 3.43
N ARG A 11 5.87 -11.58 4.02
CA ARG A 11 4.52 -11.98 3.57
C ARG A 11 3.53 -10.83 3.67
N LEU A 12 3.55 -10.09 4.78
CA LEU A 12 2.64 -8.97 5.04
C LEU A 12 2.84 -7.85 4.00
N LEU A 13 4.08 -7.45 3.76
CA LEU A 13 4.39 -6.36 2.82
C LEU A 13 4.14 -6.76 1.37
N ARG A 14 4.43 -8.02 0.99
CA ARG A 14 4.08 -8.55 -0.34
C ARG A 14 2.57 -8.60 -0.54
N HIS A 15 1.85 -9.14 0.43
CA HIS A 15 0.38 -9.17 0.39
C HIS A 15 -0.19 -7.77 0.19
N ASP A 16 0.29 -6.77 0.93
CA ASP A 16 -0.17 -5.38 0.84
C ASP A 16 0.05 -4.81 -0.58
N ARG A 17 1.25 -4.96 -1.14
CA ARG A 17 1.58 -4.54 -2.50
C ARG A 17 0.74 -5.26 -3.55
N ASP A 18 0.75 -6.59 -3.54
CA ASP A 18 0.19 -7.42 -4.61
C ASP A 18 -1.33 -7.29 -4.67
N THR A 19 -2.01 -7.26 -3.51
CA THR A 19 -3.46 -7.06 -3.47
C THR A 19 -3.87 -5.64 -3.86
N THR A 20 -3.04 -4.63 -3.62
CA THR A 20 -3.29 -3.28 -4.13
C THR A 20 -3.09 -3.21 -5.64
N LEU A 21 -2.06 -3.87 -6.20
CA LEU A 21 -1.86 -3.99 -7.65
C LEU A 21 -3.05 -4.67 -8.34
N GLU A 22 -3.57 -5.74 -7.76
CA GLU A 22 -4.77 -6.45 -8.26
C GLU A 22 -5.97 -5.49 -8.35
N LEU A 23 -6.18 -4.63 -7.36
CA LEU A 23 -7.26 -3.63 -7.39
C LEU A 23 -7.01 -2.52 -8.41
N ILE A 24 -5.76 -2.08 -8.60
CA ILE A 24 -5.43 -1.13 -9.66
C ILE A 24 -5.72 -1.75 -11.03
N GLU A 25 -5.33 -3.01 -11.27
CA GLU A 25 -5.62 -3.72 -12.52
C GLU A 25 -7.13 -3.81 -12.79
N ILE A 26 -7.93 -4.18 -11.79
CA ILE A 26 -9.40 -4.20 -11.91
C ILE A 26 -9.91 -2.80 -12.27
N ALA A 27 -9.41 -1.76 -11.60
CA ALA A 27 -9.83 -0.39 -11.82
C ALA A 27 -9.49 0.13 -13.23
N THR A 28 -8.45 -0.38 -13.90
CA THR A 28 -8.11 0.03 -15.30
C THR A 28 -9.22 -0.29 -16.31
N ARG A 29 -10.13 -1.20 -15.97
CA ARG A 29 -11.25 -1.62 -16.83
C ARG A 29 -12.48 -0.71 -16.68
N LEU A 30 -12.44 0.24 -15.75
CA LEU A 30 -13.55 1.15 -15.47
C LEU A 30 -13.43 2.42 -16.33
N GLU A 31 -14.59 2.95 -16.71
CA GLU A 31 -14.65 4.28 -17.31
C GLU A 31 -14.27 5.36 -16.28
N THR A 32 -13.72 6.48 -16.75
CA THR A 32 -13.28 7.61 -15.92
C THR A 32 -14.39 8.07 -14.96
N ARG A 33 -15.65 8.18 -15.44
CA ARG A 33 -16.78 8.57 -14.61
C ARG A 33 -17.00 7.62 -13.42
N ALA A 34 -16.81 6.32 -13.60
CA ALA A 34 -16.94 5.33 -12.53
C ALA A 34 -15.77 5.42 -11.53
N LEU A 35 -14.55 5.62 -12.03
CA LEU A 35 -13.34 5.81 -11.20
C LEU A 35 -13.43 7.04 -10.29
N GLU A 36 -14.11 8.09 -10.73
CA GLU A 36 -14.19 9.39 -10.04
C GLU A 36 -15.50 9.58 -9.27
N ARG A 37 -16.44 8.63 -9.37
CA ARG A 37 -17.69 8.69 -8.60
C ARG A 37 -17.39 8.79 -7.12
N ASP A 38 -18.00 9.77 -6.45
CA ASP A 38 -17.90 9.92 -4.99
C ASP A 38 -18.84 8.96 -4.27
N PHE A 39 -18.32 8.29 -3.24
CA PHE A 39 -19.02 7.30 -2.41
C PHE A 39 -19.18 7.74 -0.96
N GLU A 40 -18.77 8.96 -0.62
CA GLU A 40 -18.83 9.51 0.74
C GLU A 40 -18.10 8.63 1.79
N ILE A 41 -17.07 7.89 1.35
CA ILE A 41 -16.25 7.04 2.21
C ILE A 41 -14.75 7.24 1.93
N GLY A 42 -13.95 7.38 2.96
CA GLY A 42 -12.50 7.55 2.86
C GLY A 42 -12.12 8.72 1.94
N PRO A 43 -11.17 8.53 0.99
CA PRO A 43 -10.81 9.56 0.01
C PRO A 43 -11.89 9.88 -1.04
N GLY A 44 -13.02 9.22 -1.03
CA GLY A 44 -14.23 9.52 -1.79
C GLY A 44 -14.42 8.70 -3.06
N SER A 45 -13.36 8.37 -3.81
CA SER A 45 -13.51 7.62 -5.07
C SER A 45 -12.49 6.49 -5.20
N VAL A 46 -12.75 5.55 -6.12
CA VAL A 46 -11.82 4.45 -6.40
C VAL A 46 -10.43 5.01 -6.73
N ARG A 47 -10.34 5.97 -7.66
CA ARG A 47 -9.08 6.57 -8.08
C ARG A 47 -8.34 7.23 -6.91
N ARG A 48 -9.03 8.10 -6.17
CA ARG A 48 -8.42 8.82 -5.04
C ARG A 48 -7.98 7.90 -3.92
N THR A 49 -8.72 6.81 -3.69
CA THR A 49 -8.38 5.84 -2.65
C THR A 49 -7.15 5.02 -3.04
N LEU A 50 -7.04 4.59 -4.31
CA LEU A 50 -5.85 3.91 -4.81
C LEU A 50 -4.62 4.83 -4.78
N ASP A 51 -4.75 6.09 -5.23
CA ASP A 51 -3.67 7.10 -5.12
C ASP A 51 -3.25 7.30 -3.65
N HIS A 52 -4.21 7.38 -2.74
CA HIS A 52 -3.95 7.55 -1.32
C HIS A 52 -3.15 6.38 -0.71
N ILE A 53 -3.47 5.13 -1.07
CA ILE A 53 -2.72 3.94 -0.61
C ILE A 53 -1.27 4.03 -1.07
N VAL A 54 -1.05 4.27 -2.37
CA VAL A 54 0.31 4.34 -2.94
C VAL A 54 1.07 5.50 -2.34
N ARG A 55 0.45 6.67 -2.24
CA ARG A 55 1.06 7.86 -1.65
C ARG A 55 1.44 7.66 -0.19
N ALA A 56 0.60 7.01 0.61
CA ALA A 56 0.91 6.70 2.00
C ALA A 56 2.13 5.78 2.11
N MET A 57 2.21 4.72 1.28
CA MET A 57 3.37 3.84 1.23
C MET A 57 4.64 4.61 0.88
N GLU A 58 4.59 5.51 -0.11
CA GLU A 58 5.72 6.36 -0.50
C GLU A 58 6.16 7.30 0.63
N CYS A 59 5.20 8.01 1.26
CA CYS A 59 5.50 8.92 2.35
C CYS A 59 6.22 8.23 3.50
N TRP A 60 5.69 7.09 3.96
CA TRP A 60 6.30 6.36 5.06
C TRP A 60 7.65 5.77 4.69
N THR A 61 7.81 5.28 3.46
CA THR A 61 9.11 4.77 2.98
C THR A 61 10.16 5.88 2.93
N ASP A 62 9.80 7.06 2.40
CA ASP A 62 10.71 8.22 2.33
C ASP A 62 11.09 8.71 3.73
N LEU A 63 10.14 8.80 4.67
CA LEU A 63 10.41 9.16 6.07
C LEU A 63 11.38 8.18 6.74
N MET A 64 11.12 6.88 6.64
CA MET A 64 11.98 5.84 7.22
C MET A 64 13.39 5.83 6.62
N LEU A 65 13.54 6.25 5.35
CA LEU A 65 14.81 6.36 4.65
C LEU A 65 15.49 7.73 4.86
N ALA A 66 14.87 8.65 5.60
CA ALA A 66 15.28 10.05 5.75
C ALA A 66 15.52 10.74 4.39
N LYS A 67 14.68 10.42 3.39
CA LYS A 67 14.69 11.04 2.06
C LYS A 67 13.67 12.19 2.01
N PRO A 68 13.89 13.17 1.11
CA PRO A 68 12.84 14.11 0.75
C PRO A 68 11.60 13.37 0.24
N GLN A 69 10.42 13.90 0.58
CA GLN A 69 9.18 13.34 0.06
C GLN A 69 9.15 13.43 -1.48
N ARG A 70 8.90 12.31 -2.15
CA ARG A 70 8.80 12.27 -3.60
C ARG A 70 7.59 13.07 -4.09
N GLU A 71 7.71 13.62 -5.29
CA GLU A 71 6.64 14.39 -5.92
C GLU A 71 5.39 13.53 -6.10
N ARG A 72 4.23 14.12 -5.84
CA ARG A 72 2.94 13.46 -6.00
C ARG A 72 2.62 13.25 -7.48
N LEU A 73 2.11 12.07 -7.83
CA LEU A 73 1.55 11.82 -9.15
C LEU A 73 0.29 12.66 -9.36
N SER A 74 0.10 13.17 -10.58
CA SER A 74 -1.17 13.82 -10.92
C SER A 74 -2.34 12.83 -10.79
N LEU A 75 -3.46 13.30 -10.26
CA LEU A 75 -4.67 12.47 -10.18
C LEU A 75 -5.21 12.09 -11.57
N ASP A 76 -4.86 12.83 -12.61
CA ASP A 76 -5.24 12.52 -14.00
C ASP A 76 -4.27 11.56 -14.68
N ALA A 77 -3.16 11.19 -14.02
CA ALA A 77 -2.19 10.26 -14.59
C ALA A 77 -2.83 8.88 -14.84
N PRO A 78 -2.38 8.12 -15.85
CA PRO A 78 -2.83 6.77 -16.09
C PRO A 78 -2.67 5.88 -14.84
N LEU A 79 -3.63 4.97 -14.59
CA LEU A 79 -3.49 3.99 -13.49
C LEU A 79 -2.28 3.07 -13.66
N ALA A 80 -1.78 2.90 -14.89
CA ALA A 80 -0.54 2.18 -15.16
C ALA A 80 0.69 2.86 -14.50
N ASP A 81 0.72 4.20 -14.46
CA ASP A 81 1.80 4.95 -13.79
C ASP A 81 1.70 4.78 -12.27
N LEU A 82 0.48 4.75 -11.73
CA LEU A 82 0.25 4.46 -10.31
C LEU A 82 0.71 3.03 -9.96
N ALA A 83 0.42 2.04 -10.81
CA ALA A 83 0.90 0.67 -10.63
C ALA A 83 2.43 0.60 -10.68
N ALA A 84 3.07 1.29 -11.61
CA ALA A 84 4.54 1.34 -11.70
C ALA A 84 5.18 1.95 -10.43
N ARG A 85 4.58 3.01 -9.89
CA ARG A 85 5.03 3.60 -8.61
C ARG A 85 4.86 2.64 -7.45
N LEU A 86 3.73 1.93 -7.39
CA LEU A 86 3.48 0.93 -6.35
C LEU A 86 4.49 -0.22 -6.41
N HIS A 87 4.82 -0.71 -7.60
CA HIS A 87 5.89 -1.71 -7.77
C HIS A 87 7.21 -1.19 -7.20
N ALA A 88 7.63 0.00 -7.60
CA ALA A 88 8.90 0.58 -7.17
C ALA A 88 8.96 0.78 -5.64
N VAL A 89 7.94 1.43 -5.06
CA VAL A 89 7.93 1.68 -3.61
C VAL A 89 7.72 0.40 -2.80
N GLY A 90 6.94 -0.55 -3.31
CA GLY A 90 6.74 -1.84 -2.66
C GLY A 90 8.04 -2.64 -2.56
N ASP A 91 8.87 -2.64 -3.61
CA ASP A 91 10.18 -3.27 -3.59
C ASP A 91 11.17 -2.55 -2.65
N GLU A 92 11.15 -1.20 -2.63
CA GLU A 92 11.93 -0.41 -1.65
C GLU A 92 11.53 -0.75 -0.20
N LEU A 93 10.23 -0.79 0.08
CA LEU A 93 9.71 -1.07 1.42
C LEU A 93 10.03 -2.50 1.88
N LEU A 94 9.91 -3.48 0.97
CA LEU A 94 10.31 -4.88 1.22
C LEU A 94 11.80 -4.97 1.57
N ALA A 95 12.65 -4.33 0.77
CA ALA A 95 14.09 -4.31 1.02
C ALA A 95 14.43 -3.64 2.36
N LEU A 96 13.78 -2.51 2.66
CA LEU A 96 13.94 -1.80 3.93
C LEU A 96 13.49 -2.66 5.11
N GLY A 97 12.30 -3.25 5.06
CA GLY A 97 11.76 -4.08 6.11
C GLY A 97 12.66 -5.29 6.41
N LYS A 98 13.16 -5.97 5.37
CA LYS A 98 14.12 -7.06 5.50
C LYS A 98 15.42 -6.61 6.17
N LYS A 99 15.97 -5.47 5.73
CA LYS A 99 17.19 -4.90 6.32
C LYS A 99 17.01 -4.60 7.80
N LEU A 100 15.94 -3.86 8.16
CA LEU A 100 15.66 -3.48 9.54
C LEU A 100 15.45 -4.69 10.45
N ALA A 101 14.74 -5.72 9.97
CA ALA A 101 14.55 -6.96 10.71
C ALA A 101 15.87 -7.72 10.93
N THR A 102 16.71 -7.81 9.88
CA THR A 102 18.02 -8.50 9.96
C THR A 102 18.99 -7.77 10.90
N GLU A 103 18.93 -6.44 10.94
CA GLU A 103 19.76 -5.59 11.81
C GLU A 103 19.20 -5.46 13.25
N GLY A 104 18.05 -6.05 13.56
CA GLY A 104 17.39 -5.94 14.87
C GLY A 104 16.91 -4.53 15.18
N ARG A 105 16.55 -3.74 14.18
CA ARG A 105 16.23 -2.30 14.30
C ARG A 105 14.74 -1.96 14.24
N LEU A 106 13.86 -2.94 14.31
CA LEU A 106 12.41 -2.69 14.22
C LEU A 106 11.90 -1.79 15.35
N ASP A 107 12.49 -1.87 16.55
CA ASP A 107 12.14 -1.04 17.71
C ASP A 107 12.93 0.29 17.77
N HIS A 108 13.87 0.53 16.86
CA HIS A 108 14.53 1.82 16.76
C HIS A 108 13.59 2.87 16.16
N CYS A 109 13.80 4.13 16.56
CA CYS A 109 12.97 5.25 16.12
C CYS A 109 13.57 5.99 14.93
N PHE A 110 12.71 6.63 14.16
CA PHE A 110 12.98 7.71 13.22
C PHE A 110 12.05 8.88 13.52
N VAL A 111 12.36 10.07 13.01
CA VAL A 111 11.55 11.27 13.22
C VAL A 111 10.55 11.42 12.08
N ASP A 112 9.26 11.41 12.41
CA ASP A 112 8.19 11.80 11.50
C ASP A 112 8.13 13.32 11.43
N THR A 113 8.63 13.88 10.34
CA THR A 113 8.68 15.32 10.09
C THR A 113 7.40 15.87 9.47
N LEU A 114 6.39 15.03 9.20
CA LEU A 114 5.08 15.45 8.72
C LEU A 114 4.13 15.77 9.88
N ASP A 115 4.42 15.28 11.08
CA ASP A 115 3.75 15.72 12.31
C ASP A 115 4.25 17.12 12.73
N ASP A 116 3.37 17.94 13.29
CA ASP A 116 3.72 19.24 13.88
C ASP A 116 3.23 19.30 15.36
N PRO A 117 4.16 19.30 16.35
CA PRO A 117 5.61 19.16 16.21
C PRO A 117 6.03 17.75 15.74
N PRO A 118 7.24 17.60 15.14
CA PRO A 118 7.78 16.31 14.72
C PRO A 118 7.80 15.27 15.86
N LYS A 119 7.48 14.01 15.55
CA LYS A 119 7.38 12.93 16.54
C LYS A 119 8.25 11.74 16.19
N GLU A 120 8.75 11.06 17.21
CA GLU A 120 9.42 9.79 17.02
C GLU A 120 8.41 8.66 16.80
N LYS A 121 8.74 7.79 15.85
CA LYS A 121 8.00 6.58 15.50
C LYS A 121 8.98 5.41 15.35
N THR A 122 8.59 4.21 15.78
CA THR A 122 9.41 3.03 15.54
C THR A 122 9.29 2.56 14.09
N PHE A 123 10.38 2.00 13.53
CA PHE A 123 10.35 1.42 12.20
C PHE A 123 9.32 0.28 12.09
N GLY A 124 9.27 -0.61 13.08
CA GLY A 124 8.31 -1.70 13.10
C GLY A 124 6.86 -1.20 13.13
N GLY A 125 6.57 -0.17 13.95
CA GLY A 125 5.26 0.47 14.01
C GLY A 125 4.85 1.07 12.67
N ALA A 126 5.77 1.75 11.97
CA ALA A 126 5.51 2.32 10.66
C ALA A 126 5.26 1.24 9.59
N LEU A 127 6.02 0.14 9.59
CA LEU A 127 5.80 -0.98 8.66
C LEU A 127 4.43 -1.65 8.86
N VAL A 128 4.03 -1.87 10.12
CA VAL A 128 2.70 -2.38 10.45
C VAL A 128 1.62 -1.39 10.05
N HIS A 129 1.85 -0.08 10.31
CA HIS A 129 0.91 0.98 9.92
C HIS A 129 0.67 0.99 8.42
N VAL A 130 1.71 0.95 7.58
CA VAL A 130 1.56 0.93 6.11
C VAL A 130 0.66 -0.22 5.68
N ALA A 131 0.94 -1.45 6.15
CA ALA A 131 0.18 -2.63 5.76
C ALA A 131 -1.29 -2.58 6.24
N THR A 132 -1.54 -2.14 7.48
CA THR A 132 -2.90 -2.05 8.03
C THR A 132 -3.69 -0.88 7.44
N HIS A 133 -3.04 0.24 7.15
CA HIS A 133 -3.60 1.37 6.43
C HIS A 133 -4.00 0.97 5.00
N GLY A 134 -3.09 0.28 4.29
CA GLY A 134 -3.39 -0.27 2.96
C GLY A 134 -4.60 -1.21 3.00
N MET A 135 -4.67 -2.14 3.96
CA MET A 135 -5.80 -3.06 4.13
C MET A 135 -7.12 -2.31 4.37
N HIS A 136 -7.11 -1.28 5.24
CA HIS A 136 -8.30 -0.46 5.51
C HIS A 136 -8.84 0.18 4.23
N HIS A 137 -7.97 0.79 3.44
CA HIS A 137 -8.38 1.47 2.21
C HIS A 137 -8.70 0.50 1.07
N ARG A 138 -8.05 -0.66 0.98
CA ARG A 138 -8.45 -1.72 0.02
C ARG A 138 -9.87 -2.21 0.28
N ALA A 139 -10.27 -2.34 1.54
CA ALA A 139 -11.66 -2.68 1.87
C ALA A 139 -12.65 -1.62 1.37
N GLN A 140 -12.30 -0.34 1.44
CA GLN A 140 -13.11 0.74 0.86
C GLN A 140 -13.17 0.65 -0.67
N VAL A 141 -12.04 0.39 -1.34
CA VAL A 141 -12.03 0.18 -2.81
C VAL A 141 -12.92 -1.00 -3.20
N LEU A 142 -12.82 -2.13 -2.52
CA LEU A 142 -13.67 -3.30 -2.77
C LEU A 142 -15.16 -2.98 -2.58
N PHE A 143 -15.51 -2.19 -1.56
CA PHE A 143 -16.87 -1.72 -1.36
C PHE A 143 -17.34 -0.87 -2.55
N MET A 144 -16.53 0.12 -2.98
CA MET A 144 -16.86 0.99 -4.12
C MET A 144 -17.04 0.19 -5.42
N LEU A 145 -16.14 -0.77 -5.68
CA LEU A 145 -16.21 -1.63 -6.87
C LEU A 145 -17.49 -2.48 -6.88
N ARG A 146 -17.91 -3.02 -5.72
CA ARG A 146 -19.20 -3.72 -5.60
C ARG A 146 -20.38 -2.80 -5.91
N GLN A 147 -20.34 -1.55 -5.42
CA GLN A 147 -21.39 -0.55 -5.70
C GLN A 147 -21.43 -0.13 -7.19
N LEU A 148 -20.32 -0.31 -7.92
CA LEU A 148 -20.23 -0.12 -9.36
C LEU A 148 -20.67 -1.35 -10.17
N GLY A 149 -21.05 -2.45 -9.51
CA GLY A 149 -21.48 -3.69 -10.17
C GLY A 149 -20.33 -4.53 -10.73
N VAL A 150 -19.10 -4.33 -10.25
CA VAL A 150 -17.96 -5.15 -10.67
C VAL A 150 -18.07 -6.53 -10.03
N GLU A 151 -18.11 -7.56 -10.89
CA GLU A 151 -18.18 -8.96 -10.48
C GLU A 151 -16.80 -9.61 -10.35
N GLY A 152 -16.73 -10.76 -9.67
CA GLY A 152 -15.48 -11.54 -9.57
C GLY A 152 -14.38 -10.88 -8.73
N LEU A 153 -14.74 -9.98 -7.82
CA LEU A 153 -13.79 -9.29 -6.97
C LEU A 153 -13.09 -10.26 -6.00
N PRO A 154 -11.77 -10.09 -5.75
CA PRO A 154 -11.07 -10.87 -4.75
C PRO A 154 -11.59 -10.51 -3.34
N GLU A 155 -11.48 -11.44 -2.40
CA GLU A 155 -11.71 -11.15 -0.97
C GLU A 155 -10.63 -10.24 -0.38
N GLY A 156 -9.42 -10.28 -0.96
CA GLY A 156 -8.28 -9.49 -0.52
C GLY A 156 -7.60 -10.04 0.76
N ASP A 157 -7.99 -11.25 1.18
CA ASP A 157 -7.42 -11.92 2.35
C ASP A 157 -6.04 -12.54 2.06
N ALA A 158 -5.24 -12.71 3.13
CA ALA A 158 -3.88 -13.20 3.01
C ALA A 158 -3.80 -14.68 2.59
N LEU A 159 -4.77 -15.50 2.99
CA LEU A 159 -4.78 -16.93 2.66
C LEU A 159 -5.14 -17.17 1.19
N GLY A 160 -6.10 -16.40 0.67
CA GLY A 160 -6.46 -16.39 -0.75
C GLY A 160 -5.30 -15.92 -1.62
N TRP A 161 -4.63 -14.85 -1.21
CA TRP A 161 -3.44 -14.36 -1.88
C TRP A 161 -2.32 -15.41 -1.88
N GLU A 162 -1.99 -16.03 -0.74
CA GLU A 162 -0.93 -17.03 -0.64
C GLU A 162 -1.20 -18.26 -1.54
N ARG A 163 -2.45 -18.71 -1.65
CA ARG A 163 -2.83 -19.79 -2.57
C ARG A 163 -2.50 -19.50 -4.02
N ARG A 164 -2.63 -18.23 -4.44
CA ARG A 164 -2.30 -17.78 -5.81
C ARG A 164 -0.80 -17.64 -6.08
N GLN A 165 0.04 -17.67 -5.04
CA GLN A 165 1.49 -17.61 -5.17
C GLN A 165 2.15 -19.00 -5.30
N ARG A 166 1.39 -20.08 -5.09
CA ARG A 166 1.84 -21.47 -5.19
C ARG A 166 1.59 -22.01 -6.59
#